data_7578f36712a176eb9b6a262a2e9e98a1
#
_entry.id   7578f36712a176eb9b6a262a2e9e98a1
#
_cell.length_a   1.000
_cell.length_b   1.000
_cell.length_c   1.000
_cell.angle_alpha   90.00
_cell.angle_beta   90.00
_cell.angle_gamma   90.00
#
_symmetry.space_group_name_H-M   'P 1'
#
loop_
_entity.id
_entity.type
_entity.pdbx_description
1 polymer ?
#
loop_
_entity_poly.entity_id
_entity_poly.type
_entity_poly.pdbx_seq_one_letter_code
_entity_poly.pdbx_strand_id
1 'polypeptide(L)'
;MNTPFELAVCAEMQFLDLPLTERVKRIGEFGIAAELWNWHEEHVDLEAIAATGVPVLNMNAYISGNLTDDEEIERFLDTAEQGAIKSKILGKPRLNFHGTGLGEGGFPVKPVQVVTGAMWAKATTTLLRLADIAERHDVVYQMENLNLPVDHAGTPFSHPDDVLALIKAVDSPRVRMDLDLYHAQIGDGNLIATCEAALPYLGEVQVADVPGRCEPGTGEINYRNVAKSLHATGYTGTVCMEAWAKHDSATAIETFIETFSNLDDEE
;
A
#
# COMPACT_ATOMS: atom_id res chain seq x y z
N MET A 1 -18.64 -14.78 4.66
CA MET A 1 -17.34 -14.73 3.95
C MET A 1 -16.34 -15.47 4.83
N ASN A 2 -15.73 -16.54 4.32
CA ASN A 2 -14.69 -17.28 5.07
C ASN A 2 -13.32 -16.92 4.46
N THR A 3 -12.73 -15.85 4.95
CA THR A 3 -11.38 -15.40 4.56
C THR A 3 -10.49 -15.30 5.79
N PRO A 4 -9.23 -15.76 5.73
CA PRO A 4 -8.27 -15.58 6.82
C PRO A 4 -7.70 -14.15 6.91
N PHE A 5 -7.97 -13.30 5.91
CA PHE A 5 -7.39 -11.96 5.76
C PHE A 5 -8.40 -10.85 6.08
N GLU A 6 -7.89 -9.69 6.44
CA GLU A 6 -8.66 -8.44 6.39
C GLU A 6 -8.64 -7.91 4.95
N LEU A 7 -9.78 -7.95 4.24
CA LEU A 7 -9.85 -7.50 2.85
C LEU A 7 -10.18 -6.02 2.77
N ALA A 8 -9.45 -5.31 1.90
CA ALA A 8 -9.67 -3.90 1.60
C ALA A 8 -9.60 -3.63 0.08
N VAL A 9 -10.12 -2.47 -0.32
CA VAL A 9 -10.08 -2.01 -1.71
C VAL A 9 -9.76 -0.51 -1.74
N CYS A 10 -8.86 -0.10 -2.65
CA CYS A 10 -8.55 1.30 -2.91
C CYS A 10 -9.75 2.03 -3.51
N ALA A 11 -10.28 3.00 -2.76
CA ALA A 11 -11.49 3.73 -3.16
C ALA A 11 -11.26 4.66 -4.35
N GLU A 12 -10.04 5.13 -4.59
CA GLU A 12 -9.70 5.95 -5.75
C GLU A 12 -9.77 5.18 -7.06
N MET A 13 -9.70 3.85 -7.02
CA MET A 13 -9.66 3.00 -8.21
C MET A 13 -11.00 2.32 -8.56
N GLN A 14 -12.00 2.43 -7.70
CA GLN A 14 -13.30 1.78 -7.87
C GLN A 14 -14.46 2.77 -7.89
N PHE A 15 -15.57 2.43 -8.56
CA PHE A 15 -16.78 3.26 -8.65
C PHE A 15 -16.51 4.71 -9.08
N LEU A 16 -15.72 4.90 -10.14
CA LEU A 16 -15.18 6.20 -10.57
C LEU A 16 -16.23 7.25 -10.93
N ASP A 17 -17.46 6.84 -11.17
CA ASP A 17 -18.63 7.68 -11.44
C ASP A 17 -19.22 8.30 -10.17
N LEU A 18 -18.77 7.90 -8.97
CA LEU A 18 -19.27 8.37 -7.68
C LEU A 18 -18.26 9.29 -6.98
N PRO A 19 -18.73 10.21 -6.11
CA PRO A 19 -17.86 10.92 -5.16
C PRO A 19 -17.17 9.94 -4.20
N LEU A 20 -15.95 10.27 -3.72
CA LEU A 20 -15.11 9.37 -2.92
C LEU A 20 -15.84 8.79 -1.70
N THR A 21 -16.57 9.60 -0.94
CA THR A 21 -17.36 9.11 0.21
C THR A 21 -18.41 8.06 -0.18
N GLU A 22 -19.06 8.22 -1.33
CA GLU A 22 -20.01 7.24 -1.83
C GLU A 22 -19.32 5.96 -2.34
N ARG A 23 -18.10 6.07 -2.91
CA ARG A 23 -17.27 4.90 -3.26
C ARG A 23 -16.95 4.08 -2.02
N VAL A 24 -16.51 4.72 -0.93
CA VAL A 24 -16.25 4.06 0.37
C VAL A 24 -17.50 3.33 0.88
N LYS A 25 -18.68 3.95 0.83
CA LYS A 25 -19.94 3.30 1.20
C LYS A 25 -20.22 2.07 0.34
N ARG A 26 -20.04 2.19 -0.99
CA ARG A 26 -20.26 1.07 -1.92
C ARG A 26 -19.31 -0.08 -1.64
N ILE A 27 -18.04 0.18 -1.33
CA ILE A 27 -17.07 -0.84 -0.91
C ILE A 27 -17.55 -1.53 0.37
N GLY A 28 -18.01 -0.77 1.36
CA GLY A 28 -18.53 -1.31 2.61
C GLY A 28 -19.75 -2.22 2.47
N GLU A 29 -20.57 -2.07 1.41
CA GLU A 29 -21.71 -2.97 1.13
C GLU A 29 -21.26 -4.41 0.83
N PHE A 30 -20.02 -4.61 0.39
CA PHE A 30 -19.43 -5.94 0.22
C PHE A 30 -18.90 -6.55 1.53
N GLY A 31 -18.97 -5.80 2.64
CA GLY A 31 -18.49 -6.26 3.95
C GLY A 31 -16.96 -6.24 4.08
N ILE A 32 -16.27 -5.41 3.31
CA ILE A 32 -14.82 -5.21 3.33
C ILE A 32 -14.47 -3.76 3.64
N ALA A 33 -13.19 -3.49 3.91
CA ALA A 33 -12.66 -2.19 4.23
C ALA A 33 -12.25 -1.39 2.98
N ALA A 34 -11.94 -0.11 3.18
CA ALA A 34 -11.41 0.78 2.13
C ALA A 34 -9.97 1.17 2.42
N GLU A 35 -9.28 1.63 1.39
CA GLU A 35 -8.03 2.36 1.43
C GLU A 35 -8.16 3.68 0.69
N LEU A 36 -7.31 4.65 1.04
CA LEU A 36 -7.33 6.01 0.49
C LEU A 36 -5.93 6.46 0.08
N TRP A 37 -5.84 7.19 -1.06
CA TRP A 37 -4.59 7.82 -1.49
C TRP A 37 -4.45 9.25 -0.96
N ASN A 38 -5.23 10.16 -1.52
CA ASN A 38 -4.99 11.60 -1.46
C ASN A 38 -5.86 12.31 -0.42
N TRP A 39 -5.70 11.96 0.84
CA TRP A 39 -6.45 12.54 1.96
C TRP A 39 -6.36 14.07 2.07
N HIS A 40 -5.36 14.69 1.47
CA HIS A 40 -5.08 16.13 1.56
C HIS A 40 -5.73 16.96 0.46
N GLU A 41 -6.36 16.33 -0.51
CA GLU A 41 -7.03 17.05 -1.59
C GLU A 41 -8.32 17.71 -1.12
N GLU A 42 -8.64 18.89 -1.69
CA GLU A 42 -9.77 19.75 -1.27
C GLU A 42 -11.12 19.03 -1.35
N HIS A 43 -11.26 18.06 -2.25
CA HIS A 43 -12.50 17.30 -2.42
C HIS A 43 -12.65 16.10 -1.47
N VAL A 44 -11.64 15.80 -0.64
CA VAL A 44 -11.65 14.68 0.31
C VAL A 44 -12.11 15.12 1.68
N ASP A 45 -13.27 14.64 2.11
CA ASP A 45 -13.86 14.91 3.42
C ASP A 45 -13.70 13.69 4.32
N LEU A 46 -12.66 13.70 5.16
CA LEU A 46 -12.33 12.58 6.06
C LEU A 46 -13.41 12.36 7.11
N GLU A 47 -14.06 13.40 7.60
CA GLU A 47 -15.15 13.31 8.55
C GLU A 47 -16.39 12.64 7.93
N ALA A 48 -16.71 12.98 6.69
CA ALA A 48 -17.78 12.32 5.94
C ALA A 48 -17.45 10.86 5.64
N ILE A 49 -16.19 10.54 5.34
CA ILE A 49 -15.73 9.16 5.15
C ILE A 49 -15.84 8.38 6.47
N ALA A 50 -15.35 8.91 7.59
CA ALA A 50 -15.48 8.29 8.90
C ALA A 50 -16.94 8.04 9.29
N ALA A 51 -17.85 8.98 8.96
CA ALA A 51 -19.27 8.86 9.22
C ALA A 51 -19.97 7.73 8.42
N THR A 52 -19.34 7.18 7.40
CA THR A 52 -19.85 5.99 6.69
C THR A 52 -19.86 4.74 7.56
N GLY A 53 -18.97 4.69 8.56
CA GLY A 53 -18.76 3.51 9.40
C GLY A 53 -17.96 2.40 8.71
N VAL A 54 -17.53 2.58 7.47
CA VAL A 54 -16.65 1.62 6.76
C VAL A 54 -15.24 1.79 7.30
N PRO A 55 -14.55 0.71 7.73
CA PRO A 55 -13.17 0.81 8.16
C PRO A 55 -12.26 1.28 7.02
N VAL A 56 -11.32 2.18 7.32
CA VAL A 56 -10.21 2.52 6.45
C VAL A 56 -8.96 1.90 7.05
N LEU A 57 -8.26 1.03 6.30
CA LEU A 57 -7.12 0.27 6.81
C LEU A 57 -5.77 0.87 6.43
N ASN A 58 -5.73 1.65 5.34
CA ASN A 58 -4.54 2.31 4.85
C ASN A 58 -4.87 3.67 4.24
N MET A 59 -3.97 4.62 4.34
CA MET A 59 -4.01 5.89 3.61
C MET A 59 -2.58 6.39 3.32
N ASN A 60 -2.41 7.22 2.29
CA ASN A 60 -1.12 7.82 2.01
C ASN A 60 -0.60 8.61 3.23
N ALA A 61 0.68 8.41 3.57
CA ALA A 61 1.29 8.97 4.77
C ALA A 61 1.59 10.48 4.67
N TYR A 62 1.98 10.96 3.49
CA TYR A 62 2.62 12.24 3.31
C TYR A 62 2.09 12.98 2.06
N ILE A 63 2.47 14.24 1.92
CA ILE A 63 2.06 15.08 0.78
C ILE A 63 3.22 15.29 -0.19
N SER A 64 4.44 15.45 0.32
CA SER A 64 5.62 15.76 -0.50
C SER A 64 6.91 15.47 0.25
N GLY A 65 8.03 15.51 -0.48
CA GLY A 65 9.36 15.24 0.04
C GLY A 65 9.89 13.87 -0.37
N ASN A 66 11.09 13.52 0.10
CA ASN A 66 11.72 12.23 -0.14
C ASN A 66 12.65 11.82 1.01
N LEU A 67 13.22 10.62 0.92
CA LEU A 67 14.02 10.01 1.98
C LEU A 67 15.52 10.39 1.95
N THR A 68 16.01 11.06 0.90
CA THR A 68 17.44 11.11 0.59
C THR A 68 18.02 12.51 0.31
N ASP A 69 17.19 13.51 0.10
CA ASP A 69 17.59 14.90 -0.13
C ASP A 69 17.36 15.70 1.15
N ASP A 70 18.39 16.40 1.64
CA ASP A 70 18.35 17.04 2.96
C ASP A 70 17.22 18.08 3.11
N GLU A 71 16.90 18.83 2.05
CA GLU A 71 15.80 19.78 2.06
C GLU A 71 14.43 19.09 1.99
N GLU A 72 14.33 17.99 1.27
CA GLU A 72 13.12 17.24 1.07
C GLU A 72 12.80 16.27 2.24
N ILE A 73 13.82 15.83 2.98
CA ILE A 73 13.63 14.99 4.19
C ILE A 73 12.78 15.72 5.24
N GLU A 74 13.09 16.99 5.52
CA GLU A 74 12.32 17.75 6.49
C GLU A 74 10.86 17.92 6.02
N ARG A 75 10.65 18.20 4.74
CA ARG A 75 9.31 18.28 4.15
C ARG A 75 8.56 16.95 4.20
N PHE A 76 9.24 15.84 3.92
CA PHE A 76 8.66 14.50 4.04
C PHE A 76 8.19 14.24 5.47
N LEU A 77 9.04 14.45 6.46
CA LEU A 77 8.71 14.19 7.87
C LEU A 77 7.59 15.11 8.39
N ASP A 78 7.63 16.40 8.02
CA ASP A 78 6.57 17.35 8.40
C ASP A 78 5.21 16.95 7.82
N THR A 79 5.16 16.57 6.55
CA THR A 79 3.89 16.18 5.92
C THR A 79 3.45 14.78 6.35
N ALA A 80 4.37 13.86 6.66
CA ALA A 80 4.05 12.57 7.24
C ALA A 80 3.46 12.72 8.67
N GLU A 81 3.99 13.64 9.48
CA GLU A 81 3.38 13.93 10.79
C GLU A 81 1.97 14.52 10.66
N GLN A 82 1.72 15.37 9.63
CA GLN A 82 0.36 15.82 9.31
C GLN A 82 -0.55 14.65 8.95
N GLY A 83 -0.08 13.69 8.16
CA GLY A 83 -0.80 12.45 7.84
C GLY A 83 -1.16 11.67 9.11
N ALA A 84 -0.20 11.50 10.04
CA ALA A 84 -0.45 10.84 11.32
C ALA A 84 -1.50 11.57 12.19
N ILE A 85 -1.52 12.90 12.14
CA ILE A 85 -2.54 13.70 12.85
C ILE A 85 -3.92 13.49 12.21
N LYS A 86 -4.01 13.54 10.89
CA LYS A 86 -5.25 13.38 10.14
C LYS A 86 -5.82 11.97 10.20
N SER A 87 -4.95 10.94 10.22
CA SER A 87 -5.36 9.55 10.33
C SER A 87 -6.24 9.23 11.55
N LYS A 88 -6.14 10.04 12.60
CA LYS A 88 -6.98 9.90 13.81
C LYS A 88 -8.47 10.00 13.52
N ILE A 89 -8.86 10.76 12.50
CA ILE A 89 -10.25 10.92 12.06
C ILE A 89 -10.81 9.59 11.57
N LEU A 90 -9.95 8.78 10.92
CA LEU A 90 -10.29 7.48 10.33
C LEU A 90 -9.96 6.28 11.25
N GLY A 91 -9.61 6.52 12.52
CA GLY A 91 -9.28 5.45 13.46
C GLY A 91 -7.84 4.95 13.39
N LYS A 92 -6.93 5.75 12.81
CA LYS A 92 -5.50 5.46 12.65
C LYS A 92 -5.21 4.28 11.70
N PRO A 93 -5.63 4.35 10.43
CA PRO A 93 -5.17 3.41 9.41
C PRO A 93 -3.64 3.40 9.34
N ARG A 94 -3.07 2.39 8.69
CA ARG A 94 -1.66 2.40 8.30
C ARG A 94 -1.39 3.56 7.36
N LEU A 95 -0.15 4.01 7.32
CA LEU A 95 0.24 5.20 6.57
C LEU A 95 1.28 4.81 5.52
N ASN A 96 0.85 4.74 4.25
CA ASN A 96 1.69 4.29 3.15
C ASN A 96 2.62 5.40 2.62
N PHE A 97 3.87 5.04 2.28
CA PHE A 97 4.83 5.96 1.67
C PHE A 97 5.80 5.23 0.74
N HIS A 98 6.45 6.01 -0.13
CA HIS A 98 7.41 5.54 -1.13
C HIS A 98 8.80 6.12 -0.89
N GLY A 99 9.80 5.66 -1.65
CA GLY A 99 11.17 6.18 -1.60
C GLY A 99 11.32 7.66 -1.97
N THR A 100 10.33 8.23 -2.68
CA THR A 100 10.24 9.64 -3.06
C THR A 100 8.80 10.06 -3.27
N GLY A 101 8.55 11.38 -3.31
CA GLY A 101 7.26 11.91 -3.73
C GLY A 101 6.96 11.58 -5.18
N LEU A 102 5.73 11.18 -5.43
CA LEU A 102 5.20 10.91 -6.77
C LEU A 102 4.38 12.12 -7.24
N GLY A 103 4.56 12.51 -8.49
CA GLY A 103 3.85 13.60 -9.14
C GLY A 103 2.84 13.09 -10.17
N GLU A 104 2.54 13.92 -11.16
CA GLU A 104 1.60 13.59 -12.23
C GLU A 104 1.96 12.26 -12.92
N GLY A 105 0.97 11.40 -13.11
CA GLY A 105 1.14 10.08 -13.74
C GLY A 105 1.91 9.07 -12.88
N GLY A 106 2.13 9.32 -11.58
CA GLY A 106 2.88 8.45 -10.70
C GLY A 106 4.40 8.53 -10.85
N PHE A 107 4.92 9.46 -11.66
CA PHE A 107 6.36 9.61 -11.85
C PHE A 107 7.02 10.30 -10.64
N PRO A 108 8.25 9.87 -10.25
CA PRO A 108 8.98 10.51 -9.17
C PRO A 108 9.26 11.98 -9.47
N VAL A 109 9.01 12.85 -8.49
CA VAL A 109 9.29 14.30 -8.61
C VAL A 109 10.79 14.54 -8.81
N LYS A 110 11.63 13.73 -8.18
CA LYS A 110 13.09 13.75 -8.33
C LYS A 110 13.59 12.35 -8.70
N PRO A 111 13.61 11.97 -9.99
CA PRO A 111 14.04 10.64 -10.41
C PRO A 111 15.53 10.40 -10.16
N VAL A 112 15.90 9.19 -9.78
CA VAL A 112 17.28 8.74 -9.53
C VAL A 112 17.65 7.64 -10.52
N GLN A 113 18.83 7.71 -11.10
CA GLN A 113 19.32 6.63 -11.97
C GLN A 113 20.07 5.54 -11.19
N VAL A 114 20.71 5.92 -10.09
CA VAL A 114 21.51 5.01 -9.26
C VAL A 114 21.29 5.35 -7.80
N VAL A 115 20.87 4.38 -7.01
CA VAL A 115 20.79 4.52 -5.55
C VAL A 115 22.16 4.33 -4.95
N THR A 116 22.73 5.40 -4.36
CA THR A 116 24.08 5.39 -3.79
C THR A 116 24.08 4.92 -2.33
N GLY A 117 25.24 4.49 -1.81
CA GLY A 117 25.39 4.15 -0.39
C GLY A 117 25.07 5.33 0.55
N ALA A 118 25.32 6.57 0.13
CA ALA A 118 24.92 7.76 0.89
C ALA A 118 23.39 7.90 0.99
N MET A 119 22.67 7.57 -0.07
CA MET A 119 21.20 7.56 -0.06
C MET A 119 20.64 6.50 0.87
N TRP A 120 21.23 5.30 0.90
CA TRP A 120 20.86 4.25 1.85
C TRP A 120 21.01 4.70 3.31
N ALA A 121 22.15 5.33 3.64
CA ALA A 121 22.40 5.85 4.99
C ALA A 121 21.39 6.95 5.38
N LYS A 122 21.10 7.87 4.45
CA LYS A 122 20.11 8.94 4.68
C LYS A 122 18.70 8.38 4.83
N ALA A 123 18.26 7.48 3.94
CA ALA A 123 16.95 6.84 4.02
C ALA A 123 16.77 6.12 5.36
N THR A 124 17.76 5.32 5.78
CA THR A 124 17.71 4.64 7.08
C THR A 124 17.55 5.64 8.24
N THR A 125 18.34 6.74 8.24
CA THR A 125 18.25 7.77 9.28
C THR A 125 16.89 8.48 9.27
N THR A 126 16.36 8.76 8.08
CA THR A 126 15.03 9.38 7.91
C THR A 126 13.92 8.47 8.44
N LEU A 127 13.99 7.17 8.15
CA LEU A 127 13.02 6.18 8.64
C LEU A 127 13.10 5.97 10.16
N LEU A 128 14.27 6.10 10.79
CA LEU A 128 14.38 6.12 12.25
C LEU A 128 13.65 7.33 12.84
N ARG A 129 13.79 8.52 12.23
CA ARG A 129 13.03 9.71 12.65
C ARG A 129 11.52 9.55 12.41
N LEU A 130 11.13 8.88 11.32
CA LEU A 130 9.72 8.55 11.05
C LEU A 130 9.15 7.59 12.10
N ALA A 131 9.96 6.62 12.57
CA ALA A 131 9.58 5.73 13.67
C ALA A 131 9.31 6.49 14.97
N ASP A 132 10.08 7.54 15.27
CA ASP A 132 9.85 8.42 16.43
C ASP A 132 8.51 9.20 16.28
N ILE A 133 8.17 9.64 15.08
CA ILE A 133 6.85 10.25 14.80
C ILE A 133 5.74 9.22 15.03
N ALA A 134 5.93 8.01 14.50
CA ALA A 134 4.97 6.92 14.64
C ALA A 134 4.65 6.59 16.11
N GLU A 135 5.68 6.53 16.97
CA GLU A 135 5.51 6.30 18.40
C GLU A 135 4.73 7.45 19.07
N ARG A 136 5.07 8.72 18.76
CA ARG A 136 4.39 9.89 19.35
C ARG A 136 2.89 9.94 19.01
N HIS A 137 2.51 9.50 17.81
CA HIS A 137 1.13 9.55 17.32
C HIS A 137 0.39 8.22 17.45
N ASP A 138 1.09 7.15 17.86
CA ASP A 138 0.58 5.78 17.95
C ASP A 138 -0.02 5.30 16.62
N VAL A 139 0.79 5.39 15.56
CA VAL A 139 0.47 4.95 14.19
C VAL A 139 1.53 3.97 13.67
N VAL A 140 1.26 3.34 12.53
CA VAL A 140 2.21 2.52 11.79
C VAL A 140 2.38 3.09 10.40
N TYR A 141 3.62 3.39 10.02
CA TYR A 141 3.97 3.70 8.64
C TYR A 141 4.36 2.42 7.90
N GLN A 142 4.11 2.38 6.61
CA GLN A 142 4.54 1.28 5.76
C GLN A 142 5.12 1.77 4.45
N MET A 143 6.27 1.22 4.07
CA MET A 143 6.96 1.55 2.84
C MET A 143 6.57 0.56 1.75
N GLU A 144 6.10 1.09 0.63
CA GLU A 144 5.68 0.33 -0.53
C GLU A 144 6.84 0.16 -1.52
N ASN A 145 6.94 -1.07 -2.08
CA ASN A 145 7.75 -1.31 -3.27
C ASN A 145 6.98 -0.90 -4.52
N LEU A 146 7.72 -0.40 -5.50
CA LEU A 146 7.18 0.07 -6.78
C LEU A 146 7.83 -0.68 -7.95
N ASN A 147 7.43 -0.39 -9.18
CA ASN A 147 8.12 -0.92 -10.36
C ASN A 147 8.74 0.19 -11.21
N LEU A 148 9.95 -0.05 -11.70
CA LEU A 148 10.68 0.89 -12.56
C LEU A 148 10.35 0.73 -14.05
N PRO A 149 10.04 -0.48 -14.57
CA PRO A 149 9.88 -0.68 -16.01
C PRO A 149 8.65 -0.02 -16.63
N VAL A 150 7.57 0.16 -15.85
CA VAL A 150 6.26 0.60 -16.38
C VAL A 150 5.78 1.89 -15.74
N ASP A 151 5.64 1.92 -14.40
CA ASP A 151 4.85 2.98 -13.75
C ASP A 151 5.71 4.08 -13.11
N HIS A 152 6.85 3.74 -12.47
CA HIS A 152 7.55 4.64 -11.56
C HIS A 152 9.05 4.75 -11.86
N ALA A 153 9.42 4.88 -13.12
CA ALA A 153 10.82 4.93 -13.58
C ALA A 153 11.64 5.99 -12.82
N GLY A 154 12.73 5.56 -12.16
CA GLY A 154 13.62 6.42 -11.39
C GLY A 154 13.26 6.61 -9.92
N THR A 155 12.29 5.87 -9.38
CA THR A 155 12.00 5.86 -7.94
C THR A 155 13.09 5.08 -7.19
N PRO A 156 13.74 5.67 -6.16
CA PRO A 156 14.72 4.95 -5.36
C PRO A 156 14.04 3.92 -4.44
N PHE A 157 14.74 2.83 -4.14
CA PHE A 157 14.27 1.75 -3.25
C PHE A 157 12.94 1.12 -3.70
N SER A 158 12.80 0.88 -5.00
CA SER A 158 11.55 0.37 -5.59
C SER A 158 11.44 -1.16 -5.52
N HIS A 159 12.55 -1.89 -5.46
CA HIS A 159 12.52 -3.34 -5.40
C HIS A 159 12.05 -3.83 -4.02
N PRO A 160 11.30 -4.94 -3.92
CA PRO A 160 10.92 -5.52 -2.64
C PRO A 160 12.10 -5.77 -1.70
N ASP A 161 13.24 -6.24 -2.23
CA ASP A 161 14.45 -6.47 -1.45
C ASP A 161 15.06 -5.18 -0.89
N ASP A 162 14.97 -4.06 -1.61
CA ASP A 162 15.44 -2.75 -1.15
C ASP A 162 14.58 -2.25 0.02
N VAL A 163 13.26 -2.32 -0.12
CA VAL A 163 12.32 -1.96 0.96
C VAL A 163 12.56 -2.83 2.17
N LEU A 164 12.63 -4.15 1.98
CA LEU A 164 12.87 -5.09 3.07
C LEU A 164 14.21 -4.83 3.79
N ALA A 165 15.26 -4.45 3.05
CA ALA A 165 16.55 -4.10 3.64
C ALA A 165 16.46 -2.84 4.51
N LEU A 166 15.72 -1.79 4.06
CA LEU A 166 15.48 -0.59 4.86
C LEU A 166 14.68 -0.90 6.12
N ILE A 167 13.59 -1.65 5.99
CA ILE A 167 12.73 -2.02 7.13
C ILE A 167 13.53 -2.83 8.18
N LYS A 168 14.36 -3.77 7.74
CA LYS A 168 15.27 -4.54 8.62
C LYS A 168 16.31 -3.64 9.30
N ALA A 169 16.86 -2.66 8.58
CA ALA A 169 17.86 -1.75 9.14
C ALA A 169 17.26 -0.80 10.19
N VAL A 170 16.00 -0.41 10.03
CA VAL A 170 15.27 0.42 11.00
C VAL A 170 14.82 -0.40 12.22
N ASP A 171 14.46 -1.65 12.03
CA ASP A 171 14.04 -2.62 13.05
C ASP A 171 12.99 -2.06 14.03
N SER A 172 11.99 -1.36 13.52
CA SER A 172 10.89 -0.78 14.29
C SER A 172 9.57 -1.47 13.99
N PRO A 173 8.76 -1.81 15.00
CA PRO A 173 7.40 -2.31 14.76
C PRO A 173 6.47 -1.23 14.18
N ARG A 174 6.90 0.04 14.19
CA ARG A 174 6.14 1.19 13.71
C ARG A 174 6.45 1.55 12.25
N VAL A 175 7.47 0.92 11.63
CA VAL A 175 7.80 1.11 10.22
C VAL A 175 7.87 -0.26 9.57
N ARG A 176 6.89 -0.56 8.72
CA ARG A 176 6.65 -1.88 8.15
C ARG A 176 6.77 -1.83 6.63
N MET A 177 6.63 -2.98 5.99
CA MET A 177 6.61 -3.11 4.54
C MET A 177 5.15 -3.19 4.06
N ASP A 178 4.80 -2.39 3.09
CA ASP A 178 3.68 -2.61 2.21
C ASP A 178 4.20 -3.36 0.98
N LEU A 179 3.78 -4.61 0.82
CA LEU A 179 4.23 -5.44 -0.29
C LEU A 179 3.20 -5.41 -1.40
N ASP A 180 3.42 -4.55 -2.39
CA ASP A 180 2.60 -4.54 -3.61
C ASP A 180 3.10 -5.60 -4.59
N LEU A 181 2.24 -6.62 -4.82
CA LEU A 181 2.54 -7.76 -5.67
C LEU A 181 2.39 -7.45 -7.18
N TYR A 182 1.62 -6.43 -7.55
CA TYR A 182 1.58 -5.95 -8.93
C TYR A 182 2.93 -5.35 -9.32
N HIS A 183 3.45 -4.47 -8.48
CA HIS A 183 4.76 -3.87 -8.69
C HIS A 183 5.89 -4.90 -8.61
N ALA A 184 5.83 -5.82 -7.65
CA ALA A 184 6.81 -6.89 -7.52
C ALA A 184 6.82 -7.82 -8.74
N GLN A 185 5.65 -8.16 -9.33
CA GLN A 185 5.59 -8.99 -10.53
C GLN A 185 6.30 -8.35 -11.72
N ILE A 186 6.08 -7.06 -11.93
CA ILE A 186 6.68 -6.32 -13.04
C ILE A 186 8.19 -6.13 -12.87
N GLY A 187 8.63 -5.88 -11.63
CA GLY A 187 10.03 -5.61 -11.32
C GLY A 187 10.88 -6.87 -11.20
N ASP A 188 10.42 -7.86 -10.45
CA ASP A 188 11.26 -8.95 -9.93
C ASP A 188 10.66 -10.33 -10.13
N GLY A 189 9.34 -10.48 -10.09
CA GLY A 189 8.65 -11.77 -10.11
C GLY A 189 8.81 -12.55 -8.80
N ASN A 190 8.66 -13.90 -8.86
CA ASN A 190 8.89 -14.82 -7.74
C ASN A 190 8.07 -14.47 -6.46
N LEU A 191 6.81 -14.06 -6.63
CA LEU A 191 5.97 -13.45 -5.62
C LEU A 191 5.82 -14.25 -4.33
N ILE A 192 5.67 -15.58 -4.41
CA ILE A 192 5.49 -16.44 -3.23
C ILE A 192 6.73 -16.38 -2.33
N ALA A 193 7.92 -16.53 -2.88
CA ALA A 193 9.16 -16.44 -2.10
C ALA A 193 9.38 -15.03 -1.52
N THR A 194 8.95 -13.99 -2.26
CA THR A 194 8.99 -12.60 -1.77
C THR A 194 8.06 -12.41 -0.58
N CYS A 195 6.82 -12.93 -0.64
CA CYS A 195 5.89 -12.92 0.50
C CYS A 195 6.48 -13.63 1.73
N GLU A 196 7.08 -14.81 1.55
CA GLU A 196 7.70 -15.57 2.64
C GLU A 196 8.86 -14.80 3.29
N ALA A 197 9.71 -14.15 2.48
CA ALA A 197 10.84 -13.36 2.97
C ALA A 197 10.40 -12.10 3.73
N ALA A 198 9.30 -11.46 3.29
CA ALA A 198 8.75 -10.24 3.86
C ALA A 198 7.88 -10.49 5.10
N LEU A 199 7.35 -11.71 5.28
CA LEU A 199 6.33 -12.05 6.28
C LEU A 199 6.53 -11.44 7.67
N PRO A 200 7.73 -11.50 8.30
CA PRO A 200 7.94 -10.91 9.64
C PRO A 200 7.84 -9.38 9.67
N TYR A 201 7.87 -8.74 8.51
CA TYR A 201 7.97 -7.29 8.34
C TYR A 201 6.75 -6.68 7.65
N LEU A 202 5.80 -7.50 7.20
CA LEU A 202 4.59 -7.03 6.53
C LEU A 202 3.73 -6.13 7.44
N GLY A 203 3.32 -5.01 6.90
CA GLY A 203 2.20 -4.22 7.36
C GLY A 203 0.95 -4.60 6.57
N GLU A 204 1.13 -4.81 5.26
CA GLU A 204 0.07 -5.08 4.31
C GLU A 204 0.59 -5.78 3.06
N VAL A 205 -0.34 -6.37 2.28
CA VAL A 205 -0.10 -6.89 0.93
C VAL A 205 -1.09 -6.22 -0.02
N GLN A 206 -0.60 -5.54 -1.06
CA GLN A 206 -1.42 -4.99 -2.13
C GLN A 206 -1.41 -5.88 -3.36
N VAL A 207 -2.54 -5.91 -4.09
CA VAL A 207 -2.73 -6.81 -5.24
C VAL A 207 -3.43 -6.12 -6.40
N ALA A 208 -2.90 -6.32 -7.60
CA ALA A 208 -3.53 -6.10 -8.89
C ALA A 208 -2.90 -7.03 -9.93
N ASP A 209 -3.61 -7.35 -11.01
CA ASP A 209 -3.08 -8.28 -12.01
C ASP A 209 -2.26 -7.57 -13.10
N VAL A 210 -1.35 -8.30 -13.69
CA VAL A 210 -0.45 -7.86 -14.76
C VAL A 210 -0.78 -8.62 -16.05
N PRO A 211 -0.86 -7.93 -17.20
CA PRO A 211 -0.83 -6.48 -17.40
C PRO A 211 -2.16 -5.79 -17.11
N GLY A 212 -2.11 -4.47 -16.93
CA GLY A 212 -3.31 -3.62 -16.95
C GLY A 212 -3.79 -3.15 -15.58
N ARG A 213 -3.18 -3.63 -14.47
CA ARG A 213 -3.49 -3.23 -13.09
C ARG A 213 -4.99 -3.35 -12.77
N CYS A 214 -5.61 -4.46 -13.23
CA CYS A 214 -7.01 -4.78 -12.94
C CYS A 214 -7.12 -5.84 -11.83
N GLU A 215 -8.36 -6.24 -11.50
CA GLU A 215 -8.62 -7.23 -10.46
C GLU A 215 -7.93 -8.58 -10.70
N PRO A 216 -7.62 -9.36 -9.64
CA PRO A 216 -7.06 -10.71 -9.73
C PRO A 216 -7.83 -11.62 -10.70
N GLY A 217 -7.09 -12.38 -11.53
CA GLY A 217 -7.65 -13.28 -12.54
C GLY A 217 -7.83 -12.64 -13.91
N THR A 218 -7.46 -11.38 -14.09
CA THR A 218 -7.54 -10.68 -15.38
C THR A 218 -6.23 -10.68 -16.17
N GLY A 219 -5.14 -11.15 -15.57
CA GLY A 219 -3.80 -11.15 -16.15
C GLY A 219 -3.03 -12.47 -15.93
N GLU A 220 -1.74 -12.37 -15.63
CA GLU A 220 -0.81 -13.51 -15.59
C GLU A 220 -0.51 -14.04 -14.18
N ILE A 221 -0.92 -13.34 -13.12
CA ILE A 221 -0.61 -13.72 -11.74
C ILE A 221 -1.60 -14.78 -11.24
N ASN A 222 -1.08 -15.90 -10.74
CA ASN A 222 -1.92 -16.89 -10.07
C ASN A 222 -2.19 -16.49 -8.62
N TYR A 223 -3.08 -15.51 -8.41
CA TYR A 223 -3.42 -15.01 -7.08
C TYR A 223 -4.04 -16.06 -6.15
N ARG A 224 -4.72 -17.07 -6.70
CA ARG A 224 -5.23 -18.18 -5.86
C ARG A 224 -4.10 -18.95 -5.19
N ASN A 225 -3.00 -19.21 -5.91
CA ASN A 225 -1.82 -19.86 -5.33
C ASN A 225 -1.08 -18.93 -4.36
N VAL A 226 -1.00 -17.64 -4.64
CA VAL A 226 -0.42 -16.65 -3.72
C VAL A 226 -1.22 -16.59 -2.42
N ALA A 227 -2.55 -16.52 -2.50
CA ALA A 227 -3.43 -16.51 -1.34
C ALA A 227 -3.28 -17.78 -0.48
N LYS A 228 -3.23 -18.97 -1.11
CA LYS A 228 -2.97 -20.23 -0.40
C LYS A 228 -1.62 -20.23 0.31
N SER A 229 -0.58 -19.71 -0.33
CA SER A 229 0.76 -19.59 0.27
C SER A 229 0.76 -18.63 1.46
N LEU A 230 0.17 -17.44 1.33
CA LEU A 230 0.04 -16.50 2.44
C LEU A 230 -0.72 -17.12 3.63
N HIS A 231 -1.82 -17.81 3.36
CA HIS A 231 -2.59 -18.51 4.40
C HIS A 231 -1.75 -19.60 5.08
N ALA A 232 -1.03 -20.41 4.32
CA ALA A 232 -0.16 -21.47 4.85
C ALA A 232 0.99 -20.94 5.74
N THR A 233 1.45 -19.69 5.53
CA THR A 233 2.43 -19.05 6.42
C THR A 233 1.81 -18.50 7.71
N GLY A 234 0.49 -18.55 7.86
CA GLY A 234 -0.23 -17.98 9.00
C GLY A 234 -0.44 -16.47 8.91
N TYR A 235 -0.28 -15.84 7.74
CA TYR A 235 -0.60 -14.43 7.56
C TYR A 235 -2.11 -14.21 7.71
N THR A 236 -2.50 -13.26 8.54
CA THR A 236 -3.90 -12.87 8.80
C THR A 236 -4.12 -11.36 8.67
N GLY A 237 -3.12 -10.64 8.14
CA GLY A 237 -3.18 -9.19 7.98
C GLY A 237 -4.01 -8.75 6.78
N THR A 238 -3.88 -7.50 6.42
CA THR A 238 -4.63 -6.88 5.32
C THR A 238 -4.11 -7.35 3.96
N VAL A 239 -5.05 -7.70 3.09
CA VAL A 239 -4.83 -7.81 1.64
C VAL A 239 -5.73 -6.78 0.97
N CYS A 240 -5.14 -5.82 0.26
CA CYS A 240 -5.87 -4.77 -0.44
C CYS A 240 -5.83 -4.94 -1.95
N MET A 241 -6.97 -4.80 -2.60
CA MET A 241 -7.01 -4.66 -4.05
C MET A 241 -6.79 -3.21 -4.45
N GLU A 242 -5.58 -2.89 -4.93
CA GLU A 242 -5.21 -1.61 -5.51
C GLU A 242 -5.22 -1.71 -7.04
N ALA A 243 -6.41 -1.86 -7.60
CA ALA A 243 -6.63 -2.19 -9.02
C ALA A 243 -7.80 -1.41 -9.62
N TRP A 244 -7.71 -1.13 -10.92
CA TRP A 244 -8.85 -0.68 -11.72
C TRP A 244 -9.79 -1.85 -11.98
N ALA A 245 -11.09 -1.57 -12.13
CA ALA A 245 -12.02 -2.58 -12.60
C ALA A 245 -11.85 -2.78 -14.11
N LYS A 246 -11.67 -4.03 -14.56
CA LYS A 246 -11.59 -4.34 -16.00
C LYS A 246 -12.88 -4.06 -16.74
N HIS A 247 -14.01 -4.26 -16.07
CA HIS A 247 -15.33 -4.03 -16.61
C HIS A 247 -16.17 -3.15 -15.69
N ASP A 248 -16.53 -3.65 -14.52
CA ASP A 248 -17.29 -2.92 -13.52
C ASP A 248 -16.76 -3.23 -12.10
N SER A 249 -16.89 -2.25 -11.20
CA SER A 249 -16.33 -2.32 -9.87
C SER A 249 -16.94 -3.40 -8.99
N ALA A 250 -18.23 -3.70 -9.16
CA ALA A 250 -18.89 -4.72 -8.34
C ALA A 250 -18.33 -6.12 -8.65
N THR A 251 -18.25 -6.46 -9.93
CA THR A 251 -17.66 -7.73 -10.39
C THR A 251 -16.18 -7.83 -10.00
N ALA A 252 -15.42 -6.74 -10.10
CA ALA A 252 -14.00 -6.72 -9.71
C ALA A 252 -13.83 -7.04 -8.21
N ILE A 253 -14.63 -6.41 -7.34
CA ILE A 253 -14.60 -6.64 -5.91
C ILE A 253 -15.05 -8.07 -5.55
N GLU A 254 -16.10 -8.57 -6.17
CA GLU A 254 -16.57 -9.95 -5.96
C GLU A 254 -15.50 -10.97 -6.33
N THR A 255 -14.84 -10.79 -7.48
CA THR A 255 -13.75 -11.65 -7.94
C THR A 255 -12.55 -11.62 -6.98
N PHE A 256 -12.19 -10.44 -6.48
CA PHE A 256 -11.15 -10.28 -5.47
C PHE A 256 -11.50 -11.04 -4.19
N ILE A 257 -12.69 -10.84 -3.66
CA ILE A 257 -13.16 -11.53 -2.45
C ILE A 257 -13.14 -13.05 -2.63
N GLU A 258 -13.62 -13.56 -3.77
CA GLU A 258 -13.63 -14.99 -4.09
C GLU A 258 -12.20 -15.55 -4.13
N THR A 259 -11.26 -14.83 -4.76
CA THR A 259 -9.85 -15.22 -4.88
C THR A 259 -9.18 -15.43 -3.52
N PHE A 260 -9.50 -14.58 -2.53
CA PHE A 260 -8.89 -14.60 -1.19
C PHE A 260 -9.77 -15.22 -0.11
N SER A 261 -10.83 -15.95 -0.49
CA SER A 261 -11.72 -16.66 0.42
C SER A 261 -11.68 -18.18 0.19
N ASN A 262 -12.20 -18.96 1.17
CA ASN A 262 -12.39 -20.42 1.09
C ASN A 262 -11.11 -21.15 0.64
N LEU A 263 -9.97 -20.84 1.27
CA LEU A 263 -8.67 -21.36 0.87
C LEU A 263 -8.42 -22.81 1.30
N ASP A 264 -9.19 -23.32 2.26
CA ASP A 264 -9.09 -24.68 2.80
C ASP A 264 -9.88 -25.73 2.00
N ASP A 265 -10.78 -25.30 1.10
CA ASP A 265 -11.79 -26.18 0.50
C ASP A 265 -11.37 -26.91 -0.79
N GLU A 266 -10.11 -26.80 -1.24
CA GLU A 266 -9.61 -27.46 -2.44
C GLU A 266 -8.41 -28.38 -2.13
N GLU A 267 -8.68 -29.69 -2.04
CA GLU A 267 -7.66 -30.76 -2.23
C GLU A 267 -7.32 -30.99 -3.72
#